data_6a9758a6262c04528730fdf3dbc59661
#
_entry.id   6a9758a6262c04528730fdf3dbc59661
#
_cell.length_a   1.000
_cell.length_b   1.000
_cell.length_c   1.000
_cell.angle_alpha   90.00
_cell.angle_beta   90.00
_cell.angle_gamma   90.00
#
_symmetry.space_group_name_H-M   'P 1'
#
loop_
_entity.id
_entity.type
_entity.pdbx_description
1 polymer ?
#
loop_
_entity_poly.entity_id
_entity_poly.type
_entity_poly.pdbx_seq_one_letter_code
_entity_poly.pdbx_strand_id
1 'polypeptide(L)'
;MKIRYRIFLDEEAKARSAAFTIVELLIVIVVIAILAAITIVSYSGITNRAKETSLKSDLQNTSTKLKLAQIDTGSYPSSLSSENTAKSGDNQLTYTGGGTAFCLKATSPSLPNKTFSINQEGSLQEGDCPDTTLVIQTVTTATCPTTRTVTRDARDNRTYWIQKLADGRCWMLTNLAYAGGGTNTYGDVMPTGNGTGGTLSGPDNSGSGTYTAAKYYTPTGANPTTSPTAPSTSTNGTGQYGYLYNWCAAMKAQTATSACTNAATPLPDTTKSICPAGWRLPIGGSSGEFQTLATAINATDDSAGSTALRTTWLAQYGGIWADGLVDQGGYGYYWSASQDSSGFTYDLNFYSSYVSPSGSDGKYYGQAVRCILY
;
A
#
# COMPACT_ATOMS: atom_id res chain seq x y z
N MET A 1 -41.67 -109.83 26.59
CA MET A 1 -42.14 -108.45 26.57
C MET A 1 -41.10 -107.72 25.68
N LYS A 2 -41.35 -107.46 24.38
CA LYS A 2 -40.42 -106.81 23.44
C LYS A 2 -40.84 -105.34 23.27
N ILE A 3 -40.05 -104.42 23.73
CA ILE A 3 -40.24 -102.99 23.53
C ILE A 3 -39.51 -102.61 22.24
N ARG A 4 -40.27 -102.09 21.25
CA ARG A 4 -39.72 -101.58 20.00
C ARG A 4 -39.44 -100.04 20.19
N TYR A 5 -38.21 -99.62 20.06
CA TYR A 5 -37.88 -98.25 19.96
C TYR A 5 -38.08 -97.81 18.48
N ARG A 6 -38.90 -96.78 18.29
CA ARG A 6 -39.01 -96.05 17.00
C ARG A 6 -37.97 -94.96 17.01
N ILE A 7 -37.06 -95.02 16.08
CA ILE A 7 -36.14 -93.96 15.78
C ILE A 7 -36.89 -92.92 14.93
N PHE A 8 -37.09 -91.71 15.44
CA PHE A 8 -37.50 -90.58 14.62
C PHE A 8 -36.28 -90.06 13.92
N LEU A 9 -36.25 -90.09 12.60
CA LEU A 9 -35.27 -89.38 11.80
C LEU A 9 -35.71 -87.93 11.72
N ASP A 10 -34.94 -87.06 12.33
CA ASP A 10 -35.04 -85.59 12.17
C ASP A 10 -34.64 -85.25 10.75
N GLU A 11 -35.57 -84.71 9.97
CA GLU A 11 -35.30 -84.09 8.67
C GLU A 11 -34.64 -82.73 8.92
N GLU A 12 -33.31 -82.67 8.76
CA GLU A 12 -32.60 -81.44 8.74
C GLU A 12 -33.14 -80.57 7.58
N ALA A 13 -33.83 -79.52 7.93
CA ALA A 13 -34.24 -78.46 7.00
C ALA A 13 -32.96 -77.76 6.47
N LYS A 14 -32.53 -78.16 5.30
CA LYS A 14 -31.41 -77.56 4.56
C LYS A 14 -31.76 -76.11 4.27
N ALA A 15 -31.29 -75.19 5.10
CA ALA A 15 -31.41 -73.77 4.88
C ALA A 15 -30.72 -73.47 3.49
N ARG A 16 -31.50 -73.11 2.54
CA ARG A 16 -30.99 -72.58 1.29
C ARG A 16 -30.32 -71.28 1.56
N SER A 17 -28.97 -71.24 1.56
CA SER A 17 -28.22 -70.01 1.51
C SER A 17 -28.57 -69.29 0.21
N ALA A 18 -29.31 -68.21 0.29
CA ALA A 18 -29.57 -67.34 -0.82
C ALA A 18 -28.19 -66.74 -1.23
N ALA A 19 -27.66 -67.16 -2.38
CA ALA A 19 -26.46 -66.54 -2.94
C ALA A 19 -26.84 -65.12 -3.46
N PHE A 20 -26.13 -64.12 -3.00
CA PHE A 20 -26.27 -62.75 -3.50
C PHE A 20 -25.96 -62.68 -5.00
N THR A 21 -26.80 -62.01 -5.75
CA THR A 21 -26.53 -61.72 -7.16
C THR A 21 -25.52 -60.60 -7.31
N ILE A 22 -24.73 -60.58 -8.37
CA ILE A 22 -23.78 -59.51 -8.68
C ILE A 22 -24.50 -58.14 -8.76
N VAL A 23 -25.75 -58.15 -9.25
CA VAL A 23 -26.57 -56.95 -9.38
C VAL A 23 -26.97 -56.35 -7.99
N GLU A 24 -27.37 -57.22 -7.03
CA GLU A 24 -27.67 -56.80 -5.67
C GLU A 24 -26.47 -56.18 -4.96
N LEU A 25 -25.27 -56.77 -5.15
CA LEU A 25 -24.04 -56.21 -4.60
C LEU A 25 -23.69 -54.86 -5.24
N LEU A 26 -23.88 -54.74 -6.57
CA LEU A 26 -23.57 -53.53 -7.32
C LEU A 26 -24.50 -52.37 -6.92
N ILE A 27 -25.78 -52.62 -6.72
CA ILE A 27 -26.75 -51.62 -6.25
C ILE A 27 -26.33 -51.11 -4.84
N VAL A 28 -25.97 -51.99 -3.93
CA VAL A 28 -25.57 -51.65 -2.57
C VAL A 28 -24.32 -50.74 -2.57
N ILE A 29 -23.30 -51.06 -3.33
CA ILE A 29 -22.08 -50.25 -3.39
C ILE A 29 -22.32 -48.89 -4.03
N VAL A 30 -23.20 -48.79 -5.04
CA VAL A 30 -23.58 -47.52 -5.68
C VAL A 30 -24.36 -46.64 -4.67
N VAL A 31 -25.31 -47.23 -3.95
CA VAL A 31 -26.06 -46.48 -2.92
C VAL A 31 -25.15 -46.00 -1.80
N ILE A 32 -24.26 -46.85 -1.32
CA ILE A 32 -23.29 -46.43 -0.29
C ILE A 32 -22.37 -45.31 -0.80
N ALA A 33 -21.89 -45.40 -2.06
CA ALA A 33 -21.05 -44.36 -2.65
C ALA A 33 -21.78 -43.01 -2.74
N ILE A 34 -23.04 -43.00 -3.15
CA ILE A 34 -23.86 -41.78 -3.20
C ILE A 34 -24.09 -41.19 -1.80
N LEU A 35 -24.46 -42.04 -0.84
CA LEU A 35 -24.65 -41.61 0.56
C LEU A 35 -23.35 -41.06 1.16
N ALA A 36 -22.22 -41.72 0.92
CA ALA A 36 -20.92 -41.25 1.38
C ALA A 36 -20.55 -39.89 0.75
N ALA A 37 -20.81 -39.70 -0.54
CA ALA A 37 -20.55 -38.43 -1.20
C ALA A 37 -21.37 -37.27 -0.59
N ILE A 38 -22.67 -37.48 -0.35
CA ILE A 38 -23.55 -36.48 0.27
C ILE A 38 -23.11 -36.17 1.71
N THR A 39 -22.76 -37.18 2.50
CA THR A 39 -22.32 -36.99 3.88
C THR A 39 -21.01 -36.23 3.98
N ILE A 40 -20.03 -36.46 3.12
CA ILE A 40 -18.76 -35.73 3.09
C ILE A 40 -18.98 -34.23 2.79
N VAL A 41 -19.78 -33.92 1.77
CA VAL A 41 -20.11 -32.53 1.42
C VAL A 41 -20.85 -31.80 2.54
N SER A 42 -21.85 -32.44 3.14
CA SER A 42 -22.60 -31.87 4.24
C SER A 42 -21.74 -31.66 5.51
N TYR A 43 -20.86 -32.60 5.80
CA TYR A 43 -19.97 -32.52 6.97
C TYR A 43 -18.95 -31.38 6.82
N SER A 44 -18.35 -31.20 5.63
CA SER A 44 -17.43 -30.10 5.37
C SER A 44 -18.12 -28.73 5.49
N GLY A 45 -19.35 -28.61 5.04
CA GLY A 45 -20.16 -27.40 5.19
C GLY A 45 -20.44 -27.03 6.65
N ILE A 46 -20.77 -28.03 7.49
CA ILE A 46 -21.03 -27.82 8.92
C ILE A 46 -19.75 -27.44 9.66
N THR A 47 -18.63 -28.11 9.39
CA THR A 47 -17.34 -27.80 10.01
C THR A 47 -16.85 -26.42 9.66
N ASN A 48 -16.99 -25.97 8.41
CA ASN A 48 -16.62 -24.62 7.99
C ASN A 48 -17.45 -23.55 8.71
N ARG A 49 -18.77 -23.74 8.82
CA ARG A 49 -19.65 -22.84 9.57
C ARG A 49 -19.30 -22.77 11.07
N ALA A 50 -18.94 -23.90 11.68
CA ALA A 50 -18.51 -23.92 13.07
C ALA A 50 -17.20 -23.12 13.25
N LYS A 51 -16.25 -23.25 12.34
CA LYS A 51 -15.00 -22.47 12.35
C LYS A 51 -15.24 -20.97 12.12
N GLU A 52 -16.10 -20.59 11.19
CA GLU A 52 -16.51 -19.18 11.01
C GLU A 52 -17.13 -18.62 12.29
N THR A 53 -17.98 -19.37 12.95
CA THR A 53 -18.60 -18.95 14.22
C THR A 53 -17.55 -18.78 15.31
N SER A 54 -16.58 -19.67 15.37
CA SER A 54 -15.44 -19.57 16.31
C SER A 54 -14.62 -18.30 16.06
N LEU A 55 -14.26 -17.99 14.80
CA LEU A 55 -13.53 -16.77 14.45
C LEU A 55 -14.30 -15.50 14.87
N LYS A 56 -15.61 -15.46 14.58
CA LYS A 56 -16.47 -14.33 14.95
C LYS A 56 -16.60 -14.17 16.47
N SER A 57 -16.71 -15.27 17.20
CA SER A 57 -16.76 -15.26 18.67
C SER A 57 -15.47 -14.75 19.29
N ASP A 58 -14.31 -15.17 18.77
CA ASP A 58 -13.01 -14.72 19.26
C ASP A 58 -12.82 -13.21 19.04
N LEU A 59 -13.26 -12.71 17.87
CA LEU A 59 -13.26 -11.27 17.58
C LEU A 59 -14.14 -10.49 18.56
N GLN A 60 -15.36 -10.92 18.78
CA GLN A 60 -16.30 -10.24 19.69
C GLN A 60 -15.80 -10.25 21.13
N ASN A 61 -15.32 -11.38 21.61
CA ASN A 61 -14.80 -11.52 22.97
C ASN A 61 -13.53 -10.67 23.18
N THR A 62 -12.61 -10.70 22.22
CA THR A 62 -11.40 -9.87 22.29
C THR A 62 -11.75 -8.38 22.20
N SER A 63 -12.66 -7.98 21.29
CA SER A 63 -13.14 -6.60 21.18
C SER A 63 -13.75 -6.10 22.50
N THR A 64 -14.52 -6.94 23.19
CA THR A 64 -15.09 -6.60 24.50
C THR A 64 -14.00 -6.36 25.54
N LYS A 65 -12.98 -7.21 25.59
CA LYS A 65 -11.84 -7.04 26.50
C LYS A 65 -11.03 -5.77 26.19
N LEU A 66 -10.84 -5.44 24.92
CA LEU A 66 -10.17 -4.19 24.50
C LEU A 66 -10.96 -2.95 24.93
N LYS A 67 -12.28 -2.98 24.84
CA LYS A 67 -13.16 -1.90 25.31
C LYS A 67 -13.10 -1.73 26.82
N LEU A 68 -13.02 -2.82 27.57
CA LEU A 68 -12.81 -2.77 29.03
C LEU A 68 -11.46 -2.14 29.37
N ALA A 69 -10.38 -2.56 28.69
CA ALA A 69 -9.07 -1.97 28.87
C ALA A 69 -9.05 -0.46 28.56
N GLN A 70 -9.79 -0.01 27.55
CA GLN A 70 -9.95 1.40 27.25
C GLN A 70 -10.65 2.18 28.38
N ILE A 71 -11.67 1.60 29.00
CA ILE A 71 -12.37 2.22 30.12
C ILE A 71 -11.41 2.42 31.30
N ASP A 72 -10.56 1.43 31.57
CA ASP A 72 -9.64 1.45 32.71
C ASP A 72 -8.45 2.42 32.49
N THR A 73 -7.95 2.52 31.25
CA THR A 73 -6.72 3.28 30.94
C THR A 73 -6.96 4.58 30.15
N GLY A 74 -8.18 4.81 29.69
CA GLY A 74 -8.54 5.97 28.86
C GLY A 74 -8.20 5.80 27.36
N SER A 75 -7.52 4.71 26.97
CA SER A 75 -7.12 4.47 25.58
C SER A 75 -7.06 2.96 25.26
N TYR A 76 -7.24 2.62 23.98
CA TYR A 76 -6.99 1.26 23.54
C TYR A 76 -5.50 0.92 23.65
N PRO A 77 -5.13 -0.31 24.07
CA PRO A 77 -3.74 -0.74 24.15
C PRO A 77 -3.07 -0.69 22.77
N SER A 78 -1.76 -0.50 22.73
CA SER A 78 -0.97 -0.50 21.48
C SER A 78 -0.72 -1.91 20.91
N SER A 79 -0.97 -2.97 21.70
CA SER A 79 -0.79 -4.37 21.30
C SER A 79 -1.70 -5.29 22.09
N LEU A 80 -1.92 -6.50 21.56
CA LEU A 80 -2.62 -7.55 22.29
C LEU A 80 -1.72 -8.12 23.39
N SER A 81 -2.32 -8.35 24.56
CA SER A 81 -1.74 -9.13 25.66
C SER A 81 -2.57 -10.41 25.89
N SER A 82 -2.06 -11.33 26.70
CA SER A 82 -2.81 -12.54 27.10
C SER A 82 -4.10 -12.21 27.84
N GLU A 83 -4.13 -11.09 28.57
CA GLU A 83 -5.28 -10.66 29.37
C GLU A 83 -6.42 -10.13 28.50
N ASN A 84 -6.09 -9.41 27.42
CA ASN A 84 -7.07 -8.80 26.54
C ASN A 84 -7.36 -9.60 25.26
N THR A 85 -6.86 -10.84 25.16
CA THR A 85 -7.08 -11.74 24.04
C THR A 85 -8.01 -12.87 24.40
N ALA A 86 -8.94 -13.22 23.50
CA ALA A 86 -9.73 -14.46 23.54
C ALA A 86 -9.50 -15.18 22.21
N LYS A 87 -8.84 -16.34 22.25
CA LYS A 87 -8.45 -17.10 21.07
C LYS A 87 -8.81 -18.57 21.24
N SER A 88 -9.50 -19.13 20.26
CA SER A 88 -9.94 -20.53 20.23
C SER A 88 -9.17 -21.35 19.18
N GLY A 89 -8.76 -22.55 19.55
CA GLY A 89 -8.14 -23.50 18.61
C GLY A 89 -6.93 -22.94 17.88
N ASP A 90 -6.91 -23.09 16.55
CA ASP A 90 -5.86 -22.63 15.64
C ASP A 90 -6.08 -21.21 15.08
N ASN A 91 -7.12 -20.51 15.56
CA ASN A 91 -7.41 -19.15 15.14
C ASN A 91 -6.23 -18.21 15.41
N GLN A 92 -6.01 -17.28 14.50
CA GLN A 92 -4.97 -16.26 14.59
C GLN A 92 -5.62 -14.88 14.64
N LEU A 93 -5.22 -14.08 15.62
CA LEU A 93 -5.69 -12.71 15.77
C LEU A 93 -4.56 -11.74 15.44
N THR A 94 -4.83 -10.80 14.55
CA THR A 94 -3.95 -9.69 14.22
C THR A 94 -4.63 -8.40 14.66
N TYR A 95 -3.90 -7.56 15.36
CA TYR A 95 -4.41 -6.34 15.96
C TYR A 95 -3.66 -5.13 15.43
N THR A 96 -4.41 -4.11 15.09
CA THR A 96 -3.89 -2.77 14.79
C THR A 96 -4.72 -1.79 15.59
N GLY A 97 -4.09 -1.05 16.49
CA GLY A 97 -4.84 -0.09 17.32
C GLY A 97 -3.96 0.66 18.30
N GLY A 98 -4.62 1.52 19.05
CA GLY A 98 -4.06 2.41 20.05
C GLY A 98 -4.87 3.72 20.13
N GLY A 99 -4.75 4.44 21.23
CA GLY A 99 -5.49 5.68 21.40
C GLY A 99 -7.01 5.49 21.37
N THR A 100 -7.69 6.04 20.38
CA THR A 100 -9.17 6.08 20.31
C THR A 100 -9.79 5.01 19.41
N ALA A 101 -8.98 4.23 18.67
CA ALA A 101 -9.49 3.29 17.69
C ALA A 101 -8.69 1.99 17.64
N PHE A 102 -9.33 0.91 17.21
CA PHE A 102 -8.67 -0.34 16.88
C PHE A 102 -9.36 -1.06 15.72
N CYS A 103 -8.64 -1.96 15.10
CA CYS A 103 -9.17 -3.04 14.29
C CYS A 103 -8.52 -4.36 14.66
N LEU A 104 -9.34 -5.39 14.77
CA LEU A 104 -8.95 -6.75 15.08
C LEU A 104 -9.35 -7.65 13.93
N LYS A 105 -8.41 -8.43 13.40
CA LYS A 105 -8.62 -9.40 12.31
C LYS A 105 -8.43 -10.81 12.83
N ALA A 106 -9.29 -11.74 12.41
CA ALA A 106 -9.19 -13.17 12.70
C ALA A 106 -9.08 -13.99 11.41
N THR A 107 -8.12 -14.91 11.41
CA THR A 107 -7.90 -15.91 10.36
C THR A 107 -7.69 -17.28 10.98
N SER A 108 -7.86 -18.35 10.20
CA SER A 108 -7.54 -19.71 10.64
C SER A 108 -6.86 -20.49 9.50
N PRO A 109 -5.75 -21.19 9.77
CA PRO A 109 -5.11 -22.08 8.80
C PRO A 109 -6.06 -23.16 8.28
N SER A 110 -7.00 -23.58 9.11
CA SER A 110 -8.02 -24.58 8.74
C SER A 110 -9.21 -24.01 7.95
N LEU A 111 -9.22 -22.68 7.70
CA LEU A 111 -10.21 -21.99 6.89
C LEU A 111 -9.53 -20.85 6.09
N PRO A 112 -8.59 -21.17 5.17
CA PRO A 112 -7.63 -20.22 4.61
C PRO A 112 -8.26 -19.11 3.74
N ASN A 113 -9.49 -19.35 3.24
CA ASN A 113 -10.18 -18.39 2.34
C ASN A 113 -11.17 -17.48 3.07
N LYS A 114 -11.19 -17.51 4.39
CA LYS A 114 -12.09 -16.70 5.21
C LYS A 114 -11.31 -15.86 6.21
N THR A 115 -11.56 -14.58 6.15
CA THR A 115 -11.06 -13.58 7.10
C THR A 115 -12.24 -12.80 7.64
N PHE A 116 -12.22 -12.49 8.92
CA PHE A 116 -13.20 -11.61 9.56
C PHE A 116 -12.49 -10.52 10.33
N SER A 117 -13.10 -9.36 10.41
CA SER A 117 -12.58 -8.24 11.20
C SER A 117 -13.67 -7.53 12.01
N ILE A 118 -13.26 -6.88 13.08
CA ILE A 118 -14.12 -6.06 13.95
C ILE A 118 -13.37 -4.80 14.38
N ASN A 119 -14.06 -3.67 14.42
CA ASN A 119 -13.49 -2.38 14.83
C ASN A 119 -14.02 -1.95 16.22
N GLN A 120 -13.61 -0.78 16.68
CA GLN A 120 -14.01 -0.18 17.97
C GLN A 120 -15.53 0.05 18.07
N GLU A 121 -16.22 0.21 16.96
CA GLU A 121 -17.68 0.37 16.92
C GLU A 121 -18.42 -0.95 17.13
N GLY A 122 -17.68 -2.08 17.04
CA GLY A 122 -18.25 -3.43 17.15
C GLY A 122 -18.83 -3.94 15.83
N SER A 123 -18.54 -3.26 14.73
CA SER A 123 -18.96 -3.70 13.39
C SER A 123 -18.12 -4.90 12.94
N LEU A 124 -18.74 -6.07 12.94
CA LEU A 124 -18.16 -7.33 12.47
C LEU A 124 -18.41 -7.46 10.96
N GLN A 125 -17.37 -7.67 10.20
CA GLN A 125 -17.44 -7.84 8.75
C GLN A 125 -16.60 -9.01 8.26
N GLU A 126 -16.94 -9.56 7.10
CA GLU A 126 -16.09 -10.49 6.36
C GLU A 126 -15.06 -9.68 5.57
N GLY A 127 -13.81 -10.08 5.66
CA GLY A 127 -12.67 -9.40 5.03
C GLY A 127 -11.69 -8.83 6.04
N ASP A 128 -10.71 -8.14 5.52
CA ASP A 128 -9.68 -7.44 6.30
C ASP A 128 -10.25 -6.24 7.07
N CYS A 129 -9.45 -5.75 8.00
CA CYS A 129 -9.75 -4.49 8.67
C CYS A 129 -10.04 -3.39 7.64
N PRO A 130 -11.06 -2.54 7.87
CA PRO A 130 -11.22 -1.34 7.08
C PRO A 130 -9.89 -0.58 7.09
N ASP A 131 -9.48 -0.11 5.94
CA ASP A 131 -8.28 0.71 5.86
C ASP A 131 -8.52 2.03 6.61
N THR A 132 -8.08 2.07 7.86
CA THR A 132 -8.17 3.26 8.73
C THR A 132 -7.03 4.24 8.48
N THR A 133 -6.15 3.92 7.54
CA THR A 133 -5.05 4.81 7.15
C THR A 133 -5.65 6.13 6.67
N LEU A 134 -5.19 7.23 7.24
CA LEU A 134 -5.62 8.57 6.86
C LEU A 134 -5.48 8.75 5.33
N VAL A 135 -6.57 9.09 4.67
CA VAL A 135 -6.56 9.34 3.22
C VAL A 135 -5.88 10.68 2.96
N ILE A 136 -4.83 10.67 2.14
CA ILE A 136 -3.98 11.86 1.91
C ILE A 136 -4.79 13.04 1.34
N GLN A 137 -5.81 12.77 0.51
CA GLN A 137 -6.70 13.77 -0.07
C GLN A 137 -7.62 14.46 0.94
N THR A 138 -7.80 13.88 2.15
CA THR A 138 -8.64 14.48 3.20
C THR A 138 -7.82 15.30 4.22
N VAL A 139 -6.51 15.30 4.09
CA VAL A 139 -5.63 16.09 4.95
C VAL A 139 -5.78 17.57 4.60
N THR A 140 -5.90 18.41 5.62
CA THR A 140 -5.92 19.87 5.52
C THR A 140 -4.77 20.47 6.34
N THR A 141 -4.50 21.74 6.18
CA THR A 141 -3.50 22.45 7.00
C THR A 141 -3.76 22.36 8.49
N ALA A 142 -5.05 22.29 8.88
CA ALA A 142 -5.47 22.14 10.28
C ALA A 142 -5.30 20.71 10.80
N THR A 143 -5.46 19.69 9.93
CA THR A 143 -5.40 18.27 10.29
C THR A 143 -4.07 17.62 9.97
N CYS A 144 -3.10 18.38 9.41
CA CYS A 144 -1.77 17.84 9.14
C CYS A 144 -1.07 17.43 10.43
N PRO A 145 -0.65 16.16 10.52
CA PRO A 145 -0.05 15.62 11.72
C PRO A 145 1.33 16.24 11.99
N THR A 146 1.63 16.52 13.25
CA THR A 146 2.94 17.02 13.71
C THR A 146 3.97 15.90 13.88
N THR A 147 3.53 14.65 13.90
CA THR A 147 4.36 13.45 13.91
C THR A 147 4.27 12.73 12.58
N ARG A 148 5.28 11.93 12.25
CA ARG A 148 5.26 11.09 11.04
C ARG A 148 4.05 10.17 11.03
N THR A 149 3.18 10.36 10.06
CA THR A 149 1.94 9.60 9.94
C THR A 149 1.84 8.98 8.56
N VAL A 150 1.43 7.72 8.52
CA VAL A 150 1.15 7.02 7.26
C VAL A 150 -0.20 7.50 6.73
N THR A 151 -0.23 7.84 5.45
CA THR A 151 -1.45 8.16 4.72
C THR A 151 -1.59 7.28 3.49
N ARG A 152 -2.81 7.07 3.04
CA ARG A 152 -3.13 6.30 1.84
C ARG A 152 -3.61 7.23 0.73
N ASP A 153 -3.06 7.08 -0.45
CA ASP A 153 -3.57 7.73 -1.66
C ASP A 153 -4.80 6.95 -2.17
N ALA A 154 -5.94 7.61 -2.24
CA ALA A 154 -7.18 6.98 -2.71
C ALA A 154 -7.14 6.61 -4.21
N ARG A 155 -6.18 7.14 -4.97
CA ARG A 155 -6.06 6.90 -6.41
C ARG A 155 -5.55 5.49 -6.75
N ASP A 156 -4.59 4.97 -5.95
CA ASP A 156 -3.93 3.69 -6.21
C ASP A 156 -3.69 2.85 -4.95
N ASN A 157 -4.20 3.30 -3.81
CA ASN A 157 -4.05 2.70 -2.48
C ASN A 157 -2.59 2.62 -1.98
N ARG A 158 -1.65 3.32 -2.60
CA ARG A 158 -0.29 3.44 -2.10
C ARG A 158 -0.24 4.32 -0.87
N THR A 159 0.73 4.05 -0.02
CA THR A 159 0.87 4.76 1.24
C THR A 159 2.10 5.65 1.23
N TYR A 160 1.95 6.81 1.88
CA TYR A 160 2.98 7.84 1.97
C TYR A 160 3.08 8.35 3.41
N TRP A 161 4.30 8.64 3.85
CA TRP A 161 4.51 9.36 5.11
C TRP A 161 4.28 10.84 4.88
N ILE A 162 3.57 11.48 5.81
CA ILE A 162 3.41 12.93 5.86
C ILE A 162 3.74 13.46 7.25
N GLN A 163 4.12 14.73 7.33
CA GLN A 163 4.34 15.44 8.59
C GLN A 163 4.32 16.96 8.37
N LYS A 164 3.86 17.68 9.37
CA LYS A 164 4.07 19.12 9.46
C LYS A 164 5.51 19.37 9.93
N LEU A 165 6.31 20.04 9.11
CA LEU A 165 7.71 20.30 9.40
C LEU A 165 7.92 21.68 10.05
N ALA A 166 9.18 22.02 10.33
CA ALA A 166 9.57 23.24 11.04
C ALA A 166 9.21 24.53 10.29
N ASP A 167 9.05 24.47 8.97
CA ASP A 167 8.56 25.57 8.14
C ASP A 167 7.04 25.83 8.30
N GLY A 168 6.35 25.06 9.13
CA GLY A 168 4.93 25.14 9.39
C GLY A 168 4.05 24.47 8.31
N ARG A 169 4.63 23.89 7.27
CA ARG A 169 3.92 23.26 6.15
C ARG A 169 3.83 21.76 6.29
N CYS A 170 2.84 21.17 5.65
CA CYS A 170 2.63 19.72 5.58
C CYS A 170 3.34 19.14 4.35
N TRP A 171 4.28 18.28 4.58
CA TRP A 171 5.13 17.69 3.54
C TRP A 171 4.93 16.18 3.42
N MET A 172 4.95 15.67 2.20
CA MET A 172 5.26 14.25 1.97
C MET A 172 6.72 13.99 2.32
N LEU A 173 6.95 12.90 3.07
CA LEU A 173 8.30 12.46 3.47
C LEU A 173 8.80 11.25 2.66
N THR A 174 7.96 10.71 1.79
CA THR A 174 8.29 9.65 0.83
C THR A 174 8.02 10.12 -0.59
N ASN A 175 8.79 9.61 -1.54
CA ASN A 175 8.67 10.00 -2.92
C ASN A 175 7.39 9.43 -3.55
N LEU A 176 6.74 10.19 -4.39
CA LEU A 176 5.54 9.76 -5.09
C LEU A 176 5.86 8.58 -6.02
N ALA A 177 4.96 7.59 -6.02
CA ALA A 177 5.07 6.40 -6.86
C ALA A 177 3.79 6.14 -7.68
N TYR A 178 3.10 7.20 -8.07
CA TYR A 178 1.87 7.12 -8.81
C TYR A 178 2.15 6.90 -10.31
N ALA A 179 1.80 5.70 -10.81
CA ALA A 179 2.05 5.31 -12.20
C ALA A 179 0.95 5.74 -13.18
N GLY A 180 -0.12 6.30 -12.67
CA GLY A 180 -1.31 6.48 -13.47
C GLY A 180 -2.07 5.16 -13.71
N GLY A 181 -3.13 5.24 -14.47
CA GLY A 181 -3.94 4.08 -14.86
C GLY A 181 -5.24 3.98 -14.07
N GLY A 182 -6.35 4.00 -14.80
CA GLY A 182 -7.69 3.96 -14.27
C GLY A 182 -8.37 5.34 -14.25
N THR A 183 -9.67 5.32 -14.33
CA THR A 183 -10.53 6.48 -14.14
C THR A 183 -10.48 6.88 -12.66
N ASN A 184 -9.62 7.83 -12.34
CA ASN A 184 -9.67 8.36 -11.02
C ASN A 184 -10.86 9.33 -10.90
N THR A 185 -11.51 9.29 -9.78
CA THR A 185 -12.66 10.14 -9.42
C THR A 185 -12.31 11.64 -9.35
N TYR A 186 -11.03 12.00 -9.47
CA TYR A 186 -10.53 13.37 -9.33
C TYR A 186 -10.17 14.04 -10.68
N GLY A 187 -10.42 13.38 -11.82
CA GLY A 187 -10.23 13.95 -13.15
C GLY A 187 -8.76 14.22 -13.52
N ASP A 188 -7.81 13.50 -12.90
CA ASP A 188 -6.40 13.69 -13.18
C ASP A 188 -6.00 13.07 -14.52
N VAL A 189 -5.30 13.84 -15.33
CA VAL A 189 -4.61 13.33 -16.51
C VAL A 189 -3.39 12.55 -16.03
N MET A 190 -3.27 11.32 -16.49
CA MET A 190 -2.24 10.38 -16.04
C MET A 190 -0.99 10.50 -16.89
N PRO A 191 0.21 10.32 -16.33
CA PRO A 191 1.40 10.13 -17.11
C PRO A 191 1.20 8.96 -18.07
N THR A 192 1.52 9.16 -19.34
CA THR A 192 1.50 8.11 -20.34
C THR A 192 2.92 7.61 -20.57
N GLY A 193 3.07 6.31 -20.57
CA GLY A 193 4.37 5.69 -20.81
C GLY A 193 5.09 5.33 -19.53
N ASN A 194 5.72 4.20 -19.62
CA ASN A 194 6.49 3.55 -18.57
C ASN A 194 7.94 3.60 -19.04
N GLY A 195 8.78 4.27 -18.28
CA GLY A 195 10.20 4.39 -18.55
C GLY A 195 11.04 3.17 -18.20
N THR A 196 10.47 2.02 -17.89
CA THR A 196 11.22 0.79 -17.69
C THR A 196 11.91 0.37 -18.99
N GLY A 197 13.19 0.75 -19.15
CA GLY A 197 14.01 0.37 -20.27
C GLY A 197 13.74 1.11 -21.58
N GLY A 198 12.94 2.16 -21.57
CA GLY A 198 12.71 3.02 -22.73
C GLY A 198 13.60 4.24 -22.70
N THR A 199 14.38 4.46 -23.73
CA THR A 199 14.99 5.75 -24.02
C THR A 199 13.89 6.82 -24.01
N LEU A 200 14.10 7.91 -23.27
CA LEU A 200 13.43 9.16 -23.59
C LEU A 200 13.61 9.36 -25.09
N SER A 201 12.54 9.51 -25.86
CA SER A 201 12.66 9.90 -27.26
C SER A 201 13.24 11.33 -27.25
N GLY A 202 14.58 11.40 -27.25
CA GLY A 202 15.41 12.57 -27.37
C GLY A 202 15.25 13.64 -26.30
N PRO A 203 16.24 13.83 -25.44
CA PRO A 203 16.70 15.18 -25.32
C PRO A 203 17.55 15.41 -26.56
N ASP A 204 17.09 16.25 -27.38
CA ASP A 204 18.02 17.02 -28.14
C ASP A 204 18.84 17.80 -27.08
N ASN A 205 20.11 17.46 -26.89
CA ASN A 205 21.04 18.19 -26.02
C ASN A 205 21.23 19.66 -26.51
N SER A 206 20.56 20.05 -27.60
CA SER A 206 20.49 21.39 -28.13
C SER A 206 19.48 22.31 -27.44
N GLY A 207 18.71 21.83 -26.48
CA GLY A 207 17.69 22.63 -25.77
C GLY A 207 16.43 22.92 -26.59
N SER A 208 16.25 22.28 -27.75
CA SER A 208 15.11 22.48 -28.68
C SER A 208 14.08 21.33 -28.64
N GLY A 209 14.23 20.35 -27.80
CA GLY A 209 13.32 19.21 -27.72
C GLY A 209 11.93 19.58 -27.20
N THR A 210 10.89 19.08 -27.85
CA THR A 210 9.52 19.18 -27.40
C THR A 210 9.22 18.01 -26.48
N TYR A 211 8.89 18.27 -25.20
CA TYR A 211 8.54 17.25 -24.20
C TYR A 211 7.04 16.99 -24.20
N THR A 212 6.52 16.53 -25.32
CA THR A 212 5.07 16.42 -25.56
C THR A 212 4.40 15.27 -24.84
N ALA A 213 5.17 14.35 -24.24
CA ALA A 213 4.64 13.19 -23.53
C ALA A 213 5.04 13.19 -22.06
N ALA A 214 4.05 13.09 -21.18
CA ALA A 214 4.28 12.85 -19.77
C ALA A 214 4.84 11.43 -19.57
N LYS A 215 5.99 11.30 -18.90
CA LYS A 215 6.67 10.02 -18.66
C LYS A 215 7.09 9.86 -17.21
N TYR A 216 7.08 8.63 -16.74
CA TYR A 216 7.70 8.24 -15.48
C TYR A 216 8.68 7.08 -15.70
N TYR A 217 9.66 6.97 -14.81
CA TYR A 217 10.75 5.99 -14.87
C TYR A 217 10.88 5.29 -13.53
N THR A 218 11.27 4.02 -13.55
CA THR A 218 11.44 3.23 -12.34
C THR A 218 12.94 3.15 -11.98
N PRO A 219 13.37 3.71 -10.86
CA PRO A 219 14.73 3.55 -10.36
C PRO A 219 15.08 2.08 -10.10
N THR A 220 16.35 1.71 -10.23
CA THR A 220 16.81 0.34 -9.98
C THR A 220 16.67 -0.01 -8.50
N GLY A 221 16.10 -1.17 -8.19
CA GLY A 221 15.88 -1.63 -6.81
C GLY A 221 14.71 -0.92 -6.09
N ALA A 222 14.02 -0.01 -6.76
CA ALA A 222 12.80 0.58 -6.25
C ALA A 222 11.62 -0.30 -6.65
N ASN A 223 11.11 -1.05 -5.70
CA ASN A 223 9.76 -1.59 -5.83
C ASN A 223 8.86 -0.69 -4.98
N PRO A 224 8.02 0.17 -5.58
CA PRO A 224 7.05 0.93 -4.82
C PRO A 224 6.07 -0.07 -4.21
N THR A 225 6.34 -0.45 -2.98
CA THR A 225 5.49 -1.36 -2.22
C THR A 225 4.24 -0.61 -1.76
N THR A 226 3.15 -1.33 -1.63
CA THR A 226 1.89 -0.84 -1.06
C THR A 226 2.01 -0.45 0.42
N SER A 227 3.14 -0.73 1.06
CA SER A 227 3.41 -0.41 2.46
C SER A 227 4.76 0.31 2.58
N PRO A 228 4.81 1.55 3.06
CA PRO A 228 6.08 2.20 3.31
C PRO A 228 6.73 1.55 4.53
N THR A 229 7.79 0.82 4.30
CA THR A 229 8.79 0.66 5.36
C THR A 229 9.42 2.02 5.63
N ALA A 230 9.75 2.31 6.89
CA ALA A 230 10.42 3.56 7.21
C ALA A 230 11.61 3.76 6.27
N PRO A 231 11.75 4.95 5.63
CA PRO A 231 12.88 5.20 4.76
C PRO A 231 14.17 4.91 5.53
N SER A 232 14.98 4.00 5.00
CA SER A 232 16.28 3.73 5.61
C SER A 232 17.12 5.00 5.53
N THR A 233 17.62 5.48 6.64
CA THR A 233 18.61 6.55 6.72
C THR A 233 20.00 6.09 6.26
N SER A 234 20.15 4.80 5.93
CA SER A 234 21.35 4.23 5.34
C SER A 234 21.66 4.87 3.99
N THR A 235 22.94 5.09 3.73
CA THR A 235 23.46 5.64 2.47
C THR A 235 23.06 4.86 1.23
N ASN A 236 22.60 3.62 1.40
CA ASN A 236 22.16 2.70 0.34
C ASN A 236 20.72 2.21 0.57
N GLY A 237 19.85 3.04 1.17
CA GLY A 237 18.46 2.69 1.45
C GLY A 237 17.75 2.18 0.21
N THR A 238 17.76 0.86 0.04
CA THR A 238 17.03 0.18 -1.02
C THR A 238 15.53 0.30 -0.74
N GLY A 239 14.77 0.79 -1.69
CA GLY A 239 13.38 0.41 -1.77
C GLY A 239 12.31 1.48 -1.75
N GLN A 240 12.60 2.78 -1.64
CA GLN A 240 11.54 3.80 -1.65
C GLN A 240 11.87 5.06 -2.45
N TYR A 241 12.50 4.86 -3.57
CA TYR A 241 12.81 5.99 -4.45
C TYR A 241 11.58 6.59 -5.14
N GLY A 242 10.43 5.92 -5.09
CA GLY A 242 9.27 6.31 -5.87
C GLY A 242 9.49 6.13 -7.37
N TYR A 243 8.76 6.88 -8.18
CA TYR A 243 9.08 7.02 -9.60
C TYR A 243 9.81 8.33 -9.85
N LEU A 244 10.58 8.37 -10.93
CA LEU A 244 11.14 9.59 -11.48
C LEU A 244 10.21 10.08 -12.61
N TYR A 245 9.87 11.34 -12.61
CA TYR A 245 8.93 11.92 -13.57
C TYR A 245 9.62 13.00 -14.37
N ASN A 246 9.37 13.09 -15.69
CA ASN A 246 9.72 14.31 -16.40
C ASN A 246 8.79 15.47 -15.96
N TRP A 247 9.18 16.69 -16.19
CA TRP A 247 8.41 17.83 -15.67
C TRP A 247 7.00 17.93 -16.26
N CYS A 248 6.81 17.51 -17.52
CA CYS A 248 5.49 17.37 -18.14
C CYS A 248 4.57 16.46 -17.32
N ALA A 249 5.05 15.30 -16.87
CA ALA A 249 4.29 14.40 -16.02
C ALA A 249 4.07 15.00 -14.62
N ALA A 250 5.13 15.57 -14.02
CA ALA A 250 5.06 16.20 -12.71
C ALA A 250 4.04 17.34 -12.65
N MET A 251 3.91 18.10 -13.72
CA MET A 251 2.93 19.18 -13.91
C MET A 251 1.61 18.71 -14.54
N LYS A 252 1.27 17.43 -14.40
CA LYS A 252 -0.01 16.86 -14.84
C LYS A 252 -0.29 17.02 -16.35
N ALA A 253 0.74 16.86 -17.16
CA ALA A 253 0.65 16.95 -18.63
C ALA A 253 -0.09 18.20 -19.15
N GLN A 254 0.25 19.36 -18.60
CA GLN A 254 -0.31 20.65 -19.03
C GLN A 254 0.23 21.02 -20.42
N THR A 255 -0.22 20.33 -21.47
CA THR A 255 0.32 20.41 -22.84
C THR A 255 0.13 21.76 -23.53
N ALA A 256 -0.86 22.53 -23.10
CA ALA A 256 -1.09 23.89 -23.61
C ALA A 256 -0.15 24.95 -22.99
N THR A 257 0.75 24.54 -22.10
CA THR A 257 1.67 25.41 -21.37
C THR A 257 3.11 25.05 -21.65
N SER A 258 4.03 25.78 -21.05
CA SER A 258 5.46 25.48 -21.09
C SER A 258 5.85 24.19 -20.33
N ALA A 259 4.95 23.53 -19.60
CA ALA A 259 5.26 22.32 -18.86
C ALA A 259 5.69 21.16 -19.75
N CYS A 260 5.04 20.98 -20.90
CA CYS A 260 5.33 19.93 -21.87
C CYS A 260 5.99 20.46 -23.16
N THR A 261 6.60 21.63 -23.12
CA THR A 261 7.31 22.26 -24.23
C THR A 261 8.52 23.02 -23.75
N ASN A 262 9.43 23.38 -24.66
CA ASN A 262 10.54 24.31 -24.34
C ASN A 262 10.11 25.78 -24.38
N ALA A 263 8.83 26.07 -24.50
CA ALA A 263 8.37 27.45 -24.51
C ALA A 263 8.54 28.09 -23.12
N ALA A 264 8.78 29.40 -23.09
CA ALA A 264 8.81 30.16 -21.84
C ALA A 264 7.40 30.46 -21.32
N THR A 265 6.42 30.50 -22.22
CA THR A 265 5.03 30.91 -21.93
C THR A 265 4.05 30.09 -22.78
N PRO A 266 2.79 29.93 -22.35
CA PRO A 266 2.27 30.35 -21.07
C PRO A 266 2.82 29.50 -19.92
N LEU A 267 3.00 30.10 -18.76
CA LEU A 267 3.44 29.39 -17.56
C LEU A 267 2.37 28.36 -17.14
N PRO A 268 2.77 27.21 -16.62
CA PRO A 268 1.82 26.25 -16.09
C PRO A 268 1.17 26.75 -14.80
N ASP A 269 -0.04 26.27 -14.55
CA ASP A 269 -0.73 26.47 -13.27
C ASP A 269 -0.04 25.65 -12.20
N THR A 270 0.63 26.31 -11.27
CA THR A 270 1.41 25.68 -10.19
C THR A 270 0.54 24.93 -9.17
N THR A 271 -0.77 25.12 -9.19
CA THR A 271 -1.72 24.36 -8.35
C THR A 271 -2.05 23.00 -8.96
N LYS A 272 -1.77 22.80 -10.25
CA LYS A 272 -2.03 21.57 -11.00
C LYS A 272 -0.76 20.76 -11.15
N SER A 273 -0.70 19.63 -10.48
CA SER A 273 0.43 18.70 -10.55
C SER A 273 -0.04 17.24 -10.42
N ILE A 274 0.87 16.30 -10.55
CA ILE A 274 0.61 14.87 -10.36
C ILE A 274 0.28 14.51 -8.90
N CYS A 275 0.44 15.42 -7.97
CA CYS A 275 0.15 15.24 -6.55
C CYS A 275 -1.32 14.87 -6.30
N PRO A 276 -1.64 14.23 -5.17
CA PRO A 276 -3.02 14.01 -4.76
C PRO A 276 -3.83 15.32 -4.64
N ALA A 277 -5.15 15.24 -4.75
CA ALA A 277 -6.02 16.42 -4.57
C ALA A 277 -5.74 17.12 -3.22
N GLY A 278 -5.67 18.44 -3.22
CA GLY A 278 -5.26 19.25 -2.07
C GLY A 278 -3.75 19.39 -1.90
N TRP A 279 -2.96 18.66 -2.67
CA TRP A 279 -1.50 18.70 -2.67
C TRP A 279 -0.96 19.15 -4.02
N ARG A 280 0.22 19.74 -4.02
CA ARG A 280 0.90 20.20 -5.25
C ARG A 280 2.41 20.01 -5.14
N LEU A 281 3.13 20.24 -6.24
CA LEU A 281 4.58 20.41 -6.17
C LEU A 281 4.94 21.67 -5.38
N PRO A 282 6.07 21.66 -4.68
CA PRO A 282 6.60 22.86 -4.03
C PRO A 282 6.97 23.94 -5.07
N ILE A 283 6.86 25.20 -4.70
CA ILE A 283 7.36 26.32 -5.49
C ILE A 283 8.88 26.36 -5.37
N GLY A 284 9.56 26.50 -6.51
CA GLY A 284 11.02 26.57 -6.59
C GLY A 284 11.55 28.01 -6.68
N GLY A 285 12.89 28.10 -6.76
CA GLY A 285 13.62 29.37 -6.81
C GLY A 285 14.05 29.85 -5.42
N SER A 286 14.85 30.94 -5.39
CA SER A 286 15.51 31.46 -4.19
C SER A 286 14.55 31.90 -3.06
N SER A 287 13.29 32.18 -3.40
CA SER A 287 12.22 32.49 -2.43
C SER A 287 11.17 31.37 -2.35
N GLY A 288 11.47 30.20 -2.90
CA GLY A 288 10.58 29.07 -3.00
C GLY A 288 10.42 28.28 -1.68
N GLU A 289 9.57 27.27 -1.73
CA GLU A 289 9.24 26.47 -0.56
C GLU A 289 10.36 25.49 -0.20
N PHE A 290 11.15 25.02 -1.17
CA PHE A 290 12.37 24.25 -0.90
C PHE A 290 13.40 25.09 -0.14
N GLN A 291 13.56 26.36 -0.50
CA GLN A 291 14.44 27.28 0.23
C GLN A 291 13.95 27.53 1.66
N THR A 292 12.62 27.71 1.82
CA THR A 292 12.01 27.90 3.14
C THR A 292 12.18 26.66 4.02
N LEU A 293 11.95 25.46 3.44
CA LEU A 293 12.18 24.19 4.14
C LEU A 293 13.66 24.05 4.54
N ALA A 294 14.58 24.21 3.60
CA ALA A 294 16.02 24.10 3.85
C ALA A 294 16.46 25.01 5.00
N THR A 295 16.02 26.26 5.00
CA THR A 295 16.29 27.21 6.08
C THR A 295 15.73 26.73 7.42
N ALA A 296 14.48 26.27 7.44
CA ALA A 296 13.78 25.86 8.66
C ALA A 296 14.37 24.61 9.34
N ILE A 297 15.00 23.72 8.56
CA ILE A 297 15.64 22.50 9.06
C ILE A 297 17.16 22.58 9.12
N ASN A 298 17.74 23.77 8.90
CA ASN A 298 19.18 24.01 8.83
C ASN A 298 19.91 23.16 7.77
N ALA A 299 19.28 22.95 6.62
CA ALA A 299 19.88 22.26 5.49
C ALA A 299 20.76 23.25 4.70
N THR A 300 21.92 23.56 5.26
CA THR A 300 22.98 24.39 4.68
C THR A 300 23.68 23.68 3.52
N ASP A 301 24.39 24.42 2.66
CA ASP A 301 25.14 23.86 1.53
C ASP A 301 26.44 23.18 2.02
N ASP A 302 26.27 22.08 2.73
CA ASP A 302 27.33 21.26 3.28
C ASP A 302 26.84 19.84 3.65
N SER A 303 27.71 19.04 4.26
CA SER A 303 27.38 17.68 4.70
C SER A 303 26.37 17.64 5.85
N ALA A 304 26.34 18.66 6.70
CA ALA A 304 25.38 18.77 7.80
C ALA A 304 23.97 19.04 7.23
N GLY A 305 23.86 19.93 6.26
CA GLY A 305 22.61 20.22 5.56
C GLY A 305 22.08 19.03 4.76
N SER A 306 22.95 18.31 4.05
CA SER A 306 22.60 17.07 3.39
C SER A 306 22.04 16.04 4.40
N THR A 307 22.67 15.92 5.56
CA THR A 307 22.19 15.07 6.65
C THR A 307 20.85 15.55 7.19
N ALA A 308 20.64 16.85 7.37
CA ALA A 308 19.39 17.43 7.84
C ALA A 308 18.23 17.12 6.88
N LEU A 309 18.42 17.27 5.56
CA LEU A 309 17.43 16.85 4.55
C LEU A 309 17.08 15.37 4.67
N ARG A 310 18.07 14.50 4.83
CA ARG A 310 17.89 13.05 4.87
C ARG A 310 17.28 12.55 6.17
N THR A 311 17.49 13.21 7.28
CA THR A 311 16.96 12.80 8.60
C THR A 311 15.62 13.43 8.93
N THR A 312 15.38 14.67 8.55
CA THR A 312 14.17 15.43 8.87
C THR A 312 13.10 15.29 7.80
N TRP A 313 13.47 15.56 6.54
CA TRP A 313 12.56 15.42 5.40
C TRP A 313 12.62 14.03 4.76
N LEU A 314 13.54 13.16 5.20
CA LEU A 314 13.77 11.80 4.70
C LEU A 314 14.11 11.77 3.19
N ALA A 315 14.78 12.81 2.70
CA ALA A 315 15.22 12.89 1.31
C ALA A 315 16.06 11.66 0.92
N GLN A 316 15.93 11.21 -0.32
CA GLN A 316 16.56 9.99 -0.83
C GLN A 316 17.50 10.31 -2.00
N TYR A 317 18.56 9.53 -2.14
CA TYR A 317 19.44 9.57 -3.30
C TYR A 317 18.86 8.73 -4.45
N GLY A 318 17.74 9.20 -5.00
CA GLY A 318 17.00 8.51 -6.08
C GLY A 318 17.68 8.59 -7.43
N GLY A 319 18.68 9.47 -7.58
CA GLY A 319 19.27 9.78 -8.87
C GLY A 319 18.35 10.58 -9.78
N ILE A 320 18.74 10.65 -11.04
CA ILE A 320 18.02 11.33 -12.11
C ILE A 320 17.94 10.42 -13.34
N TRP A 321 16.90 10.50 -14.10
CA TRP A 321 16.80 9.85 -15.41
C TRP A 321 17.25 10.81 -16.52
N ALA A 322 18.39 10.50 -17.18
CA ALA A 322 18.98 11.26 -18.28
C ALA A 322 19.53 10.28 -19.30
N ASP A 323 18.72 9.85 -20.29
CA ASP A 323 19.02 8.74 -21.21
C ASP A 323 19.38 7.42 -20.54
N GLY A 324 18.95 7.25 -19.31
CA GLY A 324 19.23 6.17 -18.39
C GLY A 324 19.21 6.67 -16.96
N LEU A 325 19.22 5.75 -16.01
CA LEU A 325 19.31 6.10 -14.59
C LEU A 325 20.77 6.41 -14.23
N VAL A 326 21.03 7.64 -13.76
CA VAL A 326 22.33 8.07 -13.29
C VAL A 326 22.26 8.60 -11.86
N ASP A 327 23.38 8.66 -11.18
CA ASP A 327 23.57 9.26 -9.86
C ASP A 327 22.75 8.61 -8.72
N GLN A 328 22.08 7.48 -8.96
CA GLN A 328 21.34 6.77 -7.92
C GLN A 328 22.29 6.29 -6.80
N GLY A 329 21.89 6.52 -5.56
CA GLY A 329 22.68 6.21 -4.37
C GLY A 329 23.67 7.31 -3.97
N GLY A 330 23.88 8.33 -4.80
CA GLY A 330 24.78 9.45 -4.54
C GLY A 330 24.10 10.82 -4.51
N TYR A 331 23.07 11.01 -5.34
CA TYR A 331 22.38 12.29 -5.50
C TYR A 331 20.87 12.14 -5.37
N GLY A 332 20.21 13.20 -4.87
CA GLY A 332 18.77 13.35 -4.84
C GLY A 332 18.34 14.58 -5.61
N TYR A 333 17.31 14.43 -6.43
CA TYR A 333 16.73 15.48 -7.28
C TYR A 333 15.23 15.48 -7.12
N TYR A 334 14.66 16.67 -6.89
CA TYR A 334 13.23 16.83 -6.62
C TYR A 334 12.63 18.00 -7.37
N TRP A 335 11.67 17.74 -8.25
CA TRP A 335 10.99 18.76 -9.02
C TRP A 335 10.25 19.79 -8.19
N SER A 336 10.32 21.04 -8.60
CA SER A 336 9.40 22.10 -8.21
C SER A 336 8.33 22.36 -9.28
N ALA A 337 7.32 23.15 -8.91
CA ALA A 337 6.30 23.63 -9.85
C ALA A 337 6.73 24.87 -10.66
N SER A 338 7.91 25.42 -10.42
CA SER A 338 8.34 26.71 -10.96
C SER A 338 9.33 26.53 -12.10
N GLN A 339 9.03 27.17 -13.24
CA GLN A 339 9.96 27.27 -14.36
C GLN A 339 11.05 28.29 -14.06
N ASP A 340 12.29 27.97 -14.37
CA ASP A 340 13.44 28.89 -14.33
C ASP A 340 13.59 29.64 -15.66
N SER A 341 13.62 28.88 -16.75
CA SER A 341 13.75 29.44 -18.11
C SER A 341 12.99 28.56 -19.12
N SER A 342 13.08 28.84 -20.40
CA SER A 342 12.30 28.15 -21.45
C SER A 342 12.46 26.62 -21.42
N GLY A 343 13.69 26.12 -21.25
CA GLY A 343 13.99 24.66 -21.22
C GLY A 343 14.23 24.08 -19.85
N PHE A 344 14.23 24.92 -18.79
CA PHE A 344 14.67 24.54 -17.46
C PHE A 344 13.61 24.86 -16.40
N THR A 345 13.68 24.12 -15.31
CA THR A 345 12.80 24.33 -14.15
C THR A 345 13.60 24.19 -12.86
N TYR A 346 13.14 24.91 -11.82
CA TYR A 346 13.78 24.82 -10.53
C TYR A 346 13.55 23.45 -9.91
N ASP A 347 14.57 22.99 -9.18
CA ASP A 347 14.55 21.77 -8.41
C ASP A 347 15.24 21.97 -7.04
N LEU A 348 15.11 20.98 -6.17
CA LEU A 348 16.02 20.78 -5.04
C LEU A 348 16.92 19.63 -5.40
N ASN A 349 18.24 19.86 -5.43
CA ASN A 349 19.23 18.81 -5.61
C ASN A 349 20.25 18.80 -4.47
N PHE A 350 20.77 17.63 -4.15
CA PHE A 350 21.73 17.46 -3.07
C PHE A 350 22.52 16.16 -3.22
N TYR A 351 23.74 16.17 -2.65
CA TYR A 351 24.55 14.97 -2.43
C TYR A 351 25.23 15.07 -1.06
N SER A 352 26.16 14.17 -0.75
CA SER A 352 26.71 14.02 0.61
C SER A 352 27.29 15.29 1.26
N SER A 353 27.73 16.26 0.47
CA SER A 353 28.38 17.50 0.95
C SER A 353 27.85 18.77 0.28
N TYR A 354 26.64 18.69 -0.30
CA TYR A 354 26.07 19.80 -1.06
C TYR A 354 24.54 19.79 -0.97
N VAL A 355 23.93 20.97 -0.87
CA VAL A 355 22.48 21.16 -0.92
C VAL A 355 22.17 22.42 -1.73
N SER A 356 21.40 22.27 -2.78
CA SER A 356 20.85 23.39 -3.56
C SER A 356 19.31 23.33 -3.58
N PRO A 357 18.62 24.13 -2.78
CA PRO A 357 17.16 24.19 -2.77
C PRO A 357 16.57 25.02 -3.93
N SER A 358 17.42 25.59 -4.77
CA SER A 358 17.03 26.35 -5.97
C SER A 358 17.91 26.00 -7.15
N GLY A 359 18.25 24.72 -7.30
CA GLY A 359 18.88 24.19 -8.49
C GLY A 359 17.98 24.36 -9.72
N SER A 360 18.52 24.08 -10.90
CA SER A 360 17.78 24.19 -12.16
C SER A 360 18.23 23.12 -13.13
N ASP A 361 17.25 22.33 -13.59
CA ASP A 361 17.47 21.21 -14.51
C ASP A 361 16.54 21.22 -15.72
N GLY A 362 16.95 20.53 -16.77
CA GLY A 362 16.17 20.40 -18.00
C GLY A 362 14.85 19.65 -17.76
N LYS A 363 13.74 20.19 -18.25
CA LYS A 363 12.38 19.65 -18.10
C LYS A 363 12.21 18.20 -18.57
N TYR A 364 13.11 17.72 -19.41
CA TYR A 364 13.10 16.37 -19.96
C TYR A 364 13.68 15.31 -19.01
N TYR A 365 14.44 15.70 -18.03
CA TYR A 365 14.96 14.78 -17.05
C TYR A 365 13.84 14.16 -16.21
N GLY A 366 14.09 12.96 -15.71
CA GLY A 366 13.21 12.32 -14.75
C GLY A 366 13.70 12.53 -13.33
N GLN A 367 12.95 13.25 -12.50
CA GLN A 367 13.29 13.49 -11.10
C GLN A 367 12.17 13.01 -10.17
N ALA A 368 12.51 12.85 -8.89
CA ALA A 368 11.53 12.49 -7.88
C ALA A 368 10.51 13.62 -7.64
N VAL A 369 9.34 13.24 -7.20
CA VAL A 369 8.27 14.16 -6.79
C VAL A 369 7.95 13.95 -5.32
N ARG A 370 7.89 15.05 -4.58
CA ARG A 370 7.29 15.14 -3.25
C ARG A 370 6.31 16.29 -3.20
N CYS A 371 5.15 16.00 -2.66
CA CYS A 371 4.07 16.94 -2.61
C CYS A 371 4.06 17.72 -1.29
N ILE A 372 3.53 18.94 -1.38
CA ILE A 372 3.26 19.81 -0.25
C ILE A 372 1.77 20.16 -0.23
N LEU A 373 1.18 20.22 0.94
CA LEU A 373 -0.20 20.66 1.11
C LEU A 373 -0.30 22.19 0.96
N TYR A 374 -1.31 22.68 0.23
CA TYR A 374 -1.53 24.12 0.01
C TYR A 374 -2.79 24.65 0.66
#